data_b2fd0deabb522b0c1699c19cd6616df9
#
_entry.id   b2fd0deabb522b0c1699c19cd6616df9
#
_cell.length_a   1.000
_cell.length_b   1.000
_cell.length_c   1.000
_cell.angle_alpha   90.00
_cell.angle_beta   90.00
_cell.angle_gamma   90.00
#
_symmetry.space_group_name_H-M   'P 1'
#
loop_
_entity.id
_entity.type
_entity.pdbx_description
1 polymer ?
#
loop_
_entity_poly.entity_id
_entity_poly.type
_entity_poly.pdbx_seq_one_letter_code
_entity_poly.pdbx_strand_id
1 'polypeptide(L)'
;MSSKKLQTREQIISNLMVSIRKGIRASTLFVNTMSEITGMHTTDIKCLDFLSDVKFATAGELAKITGLTTGAITAVIDRLEKIGFVKREADSKDRRKIIVRIVIEHPNNLELIRNIFVDKLPNNLSEYKDEELNLIINWNKRLSDIFHGEIEKIKTSKKELINKLKSNRF
;
A
#
# COMPACT_ATOMS: atom_id res chain seq x y z
N MET A 1 39.66 20.81 -7.34
CA MET A 1 39.01 19.99 -6.30
C MET A 1 37.87 20.84 -5.72
N SER A 2 36.64 20.55 -6.09
CA SER A 2 35.46 21.29 -5.59
C SER A 2 35.20 20.86 -4.15
N SER A 3 35.38 21.77 -3.18
CA SER A 3 35.04 21.52 -1.79
C SER A 3 33.53 21.31 -1.69
N LYS A 4 33.14 20.08 -1.41
CA LYS A 4 31.76 19.68 -1.16
C LYS A 4 31.29 20.46 0.08
N LYS A 5 30.53 21.55 -0.13
CA LYS A 5 30.02 22.41 0.94
C LYS A 5 29.16 21.51 1.84
N LEU A 6 29.56 21.37 3.11
CA LEU A 6 28.80 20.59 4.08
C LEU A 6 27.37 21.17 4.18
N GLN A 7 26.37 20.34 3.93
CA GLN A 7 24.95 20.73 4.05
C GLN A 7 24.61 20.94 5.52
N THR A 8 23.83 21.97 5.82
CA THR A 8 23.26 22.14 7.16
C THR A 8 22.20 21.06 7.43
N ARG A 9 21.91 20.79 8.72
CA ARG A 9 20.86 19.85 9.10
C ARG A 9 19.50 20.20 8.46
N GLU A 10 19.16 21.47 8.39
CA GLU A 10 17.93 21.96 7.76
C GLU A 10 17.88 21.65 6.26
N GLN A 11 18.98 21.84 5.55
CA GLN A 11 19.11 21.49 4.14
C GLN A 11 18.95 19.98 3.92
N ILE A 12 19.55 19.15 4.80
CA ILE A 12 19.39 17.68 4.72
C ILE A 12 17.93 17.30 4.92
N ILE A 13 17.24 17.83 5.93
CA ILE A 13 15.83 17.57 6.18
C ILE A 13 14.97 18.01 4.99
N SER A 14 15.20 19.21 4.45
CA SER A 14 14.47 19.71 3.28
C SER A 14 14.64 18.78 2.07
N ASN A 15 15.86 18.35 1.79
CA ASN A 15 16.17 17.43 0.70
C ASN A 15 15.50 16.07 0.91
N LEU A 16 15.49 15.55 2.15
CA LEU A 16 14.79 14.33 2.49
C LEU A 16 13.27 14.44 2.23
N MET A 17 12.64 15.55 2.64
CA MET A 17 11.21 15.79 2.37
C MET A 17 10.90 15.88 0.87
N VAL A 18 11.77 16.46 0.07
CA VAL A 18 11.66 16.47 -1.40
C VAL A 18 11.77 15.04 -1.95
N SER A 19 12.73 14.26 -1.45
CA SER A 19 12.94 12.87 -1.88
C SER A 19 11.73 11.98 -1.56
N ILE A 20 11.18 12.08 -0.36
CA ILE A 20 9.97 11.35 0.05
C ILE A 20 8.80 11.67 -0.90
N ARG A 21 8.54 12.96 -1.18
CA ARG A 21 7.48 13.35 -2.12
C ARG A 21 7.70 12.82 -3.54
N LYS A 22 8.96 12.77 -3.99
CA LYS A 22 9.31 12.15 -5.30
C LYS A 22 8.99 10.65 -5.30
N GLY A 23 9.35 9.92 -4.24
CA GLY A 23 9.05 8.51 -4.08
C GLY A 23 7.55 8.22 -4.11
N ILE A 24 6.75 8.99 -3.34
CA ILE A 24 5.29 8.85 -3.32
C ILE A 24 4.69 9.08 -4.72
N ARG A 25 5.13 10.12 -5.44
CA ARG A 25 4.66 10.37 -6.82
C ARG A 25 5.03 9.25 -7.78
N ALA A 26 6.26 8.75 -7.70
CA ALA A 26 6.73 7.65 -8.54
C ALA A 26 5.95 6.35 -8.28
N SER A 27 5.69 6.02 -7.01
CA SER A 27 4.88 4.87 -6.62
C SER A 27 3.43 4.99 -7.13
N THR A 28 2.83 6.17 -7.02
CA THR A 28 1.48 6.42 -7.55
C THR A 28 1.44 6.25 -9.07
N LEU A 29 2.41 6.83 -9.78
CA LEU A 29 2.51 6.68 -11.24
C LEU A 29 2.70 5.21 -11.62
N PHE A 30 3.53 4.47 -10.90
CA PHE A 30 3.75 3.05 -11.14
C PHE A 30 2.45 2.24 -11.04
N VAL A 31 1.67 2.43 -9.97
CA VAL A 31 0.38 1.74 -9.80
C VAL A 31 -0.62 2.09 -10.90
N ASN A 32 -0.68 3.36 -11.33
CA ASN A 32 -1.55 3.78 -12.42
C ASN A 32 -1.13 3.15 -13.75
N THR A 33 0.18 3.15 -14.08
CA THR A 33 0.71 2.51 -15.28
C THR A 33 0.44 1.00 -15.27
N MET A 34 0.59 0.34 -14.12
CA MET A 34 0.22 -1.08 -13.99
C MET A 34 -1.27 -1.32 -14.25
N SER A 35 -2.13 -0.43 -13.75
CA SER A 35 -3.57 -0.46 -14.00
C SER A 35 -3.88 -0.36 -15.51
N GLU A 36 -3.24 0.56 -16.21
CA GLU A 36 -3.40 0.74 -17.66
C GLU A 36 -2.93 -0.48 -18.47
N ILE A 37 -1.76 -1.01 -18.15
CA ILE A 37 -1.17 -2.15 -18.89
C ILE A 37 -1.94 -3.45 -18.64
N THR A 38 -2.38 -3.68 -17.40
CA THR A 38 -3.05 -4.94 -17.01
C THR A 38 -4.56 -4.91 -17.20
N GLY A 39 -5.16 -3.73 -17.37
CA GLY A 39 -6.62 -3.54 -17.34
C GLY A 39 -7.24 -3.73 -15.95
N MET A 40 -6.44 -3.93 -14.91
CA MET A 40 -6.89 -4.08 -13.54
C MET A 40 -7.15 -2.71 -12.91
N HIS A 41 -8.14 -2.62 -12.02
CA HIS A 41 -8.31 -1.39 -11.22
C HIS A 41 -7.15 -1.21 -10.24
N THR A 42 -6.79 0.04 -9.95
CA THR A 42 -5.74 0.36 -8.95
C THR A 42 -6.04 -0.22 -7.57
N THR A 43 -7.32 -0.40 -7.22
CA THR A 43 -7.74 -1.06 -5.98
C THR A 43 -7.45 -2.55 -5.97
N ASP A 44 -7.54 -3.21 -7.13
CA ASP A 44 -7.23 -4.63 -7.29
C ASP A 44 -5.73 -4.85 -7.08
N ILE A 45 -4.89 -3.98 -7.69
CA ILE A 45 -3.44 -4.00 -7.52
C ILE A 45 -3.03 -3.80 -6.06
N LYS A 46 -3.66 -2.83 -5.35
CA LYS A 46 -3.41 -2.59 -3.91
C LYS A 46 -3.78 -3.79 -3.04
N CYS A 47 -4.87 -4.49 -3.36
CA CYS A 47 -5.24 -5.70 -2.64
C CYS A 47 -4.24 -6.83 -2.86
N LEU A 48 -3.75 -7.00 -4.08
CA LEU A 48 -2.75 -8.02 -4.40
C LEU A 48 -1.40 -7.70 -3.76
N ASP A 49 -0.98 -6.45 -3.78
CA ASP A 49 0.24 -5.98 -3.10
C ASP A 49 0.19 -6.34 -1.61
N PHE A 50 -0.88 -5.96 -0.91
CA PHE A 50 -1.06 -6.32 0.50
C PHE A 50 -1.08 -7.85 0.73
N LEU A 51 -1.81 -8.59 -0.11
CA LEU A 51 -1.88 -10.05 -0.02
C LEU A 51 -0.54 -10.72 -0.33
N SER A 52 0.33 -10.10 -1.12
CA SER A 52 1.66 -10.62 -1.38
C SER A 52 2.53 -10.67 -0.11
N ASP A 53 2.31 -9.72 0.82
CA ASP A 53 3.01 -9.68 2.10
C ASP A 53 2.42 -10.67 3.10
N VAL A 54 1.09 -10.62 3.32
CA VAL A 54 0.43 -11.37 4.40
C VAL A 54 -0.06 -12.75 3.98
N LYS A 55 -0.08 -13.06 2.68
CA LYS A 55 -0.53 -14.29 2.00
C LYS A 55 -2.04 -14.52 2.06
N PHE A 56 -2.73 -14.09 3.09
CA PHE A 56 -4.20 -14.12 3.20
C PHE A 56 -4.69 -13.01 4.12
N ALA A 57 -5.94 -12.59 3.91
CA ALA A 57 -6.61 -11.59 4.73
C ALA A 57 -8.13 -11.80 4.70
N THR A 58 -8.85 -11.26 5.68
CA THR A 58 -10.31 -11.13 5.63
C THR A 58 -10.73 -9.98 4.72
N ALA A 59 -11.96 -9.99 4.22
CA ALA A 59 -12.53 -8.87 3.47
C ALA A 59 -12.50 -7.56 4.27
N GLY A 60 -12.67 -7.63 5.61
CA GLY A 60 -12.57 -6.46 6.49
C GLY A 60 -11.18 -5.84 6.55
N GLU A 61 -10.13 -6.66 6.58
CA GLU A 61 -8.73 -6.18 6.54
C GLU A 61 -8.42 -5.55 5.19
N LEU A 62 -8.85 -6.17 4.09
CA LEU A 62 -8.70 -5.61 2.75
C LEU A 62 -9.47 -4.29 2.59
N ALA A 63 -10.67 -4.17 3.14
CA ALA A 63 -11.44 -2.92 3.16
C ALA A 63 -10.69 -1.81 3.93
N LYS A 64 -10.11 -2.16 5.08
CA LYS A 64 -9.32 -1.21 5.90
C LYS A 64 -8.11 -0.67 5.16
N ILE A 65 -7.31 -1.54 4.52
CA ILE A 65 -6.07 -1.13 3.83
C ILE A 65 -6.35 -0.32 2.56
N THR A 66 -7.44 -0.63 1.86
CA THR A 66 -7.83 0.09 0.63
C THR A 66 -8.65 1.35 0.90
N GLY A 67 -9.20 1.50 2.09
CA GLY A 67 -10.14 2.57 2.44
C GLY A 67 -11.53 2.40 1.81
N LEU A 68 -11.85 1.22 1.28
CA LEU A 68 -13.12 0.91 0.63
C LEU A 68 -14.20 0.50 1.64
N THR A 69 -15.46 0.62 1.22
CA THR A 69 -16.61 0.04 1.95
C THR A 69 -16.62 -1.49 1.78
N THR A 70 -17.34 -2.19 2.68
CA THR A 70 -17.49 -3.65 2.61
C THR A 70 -18.08 -4.12 1.27
N GLY A 71 -19.07 -3.40 0.72
CA GLY A 71 -19.63 -3.75 -0.58
C GLY A 71 -18.63 -3.55 -1.74
N ALA A 72 -17.86 -2.46 -1.70
CA ALA A 72 -16.85 -2.19 -2.73
C ALA A 72 -15.70 -3.21 -2.69
N ILE A 73 -15.24 -3.63 -1.50
CA ILE A 73 -14.18 -4.64 -1.41
C ILE A 73 -14.66 -6.02 -1.85
N THR A 74 -15.95 -6.36 -1.65
CA THR A 74 -16.51 -7.60 -2.17
C THR A 74 -16.39 -7.65 -3.70
N ALA A 75 -16.73 -6.55 -4.39
CA ALA A 75 -16.59 -6.48 -5.84
C ALA A 75 -15.14 -6.58 -6.32
N VAL A 76 -14.18 -6.04 -5.55
CA VAL A 76 -12.73 -6.22 -5.82
C VAL A 76 -12.36 -7.71 -5.71
N ILE A 77 -12.76 -8.36 -4.63
CA ILE A 77 -12.45 -9.77 -4.40
C ILE A 77 -13.09 -10.66 -5.49
N ASP A 78 -14.34 -10.37 -5.89
CA ASP A 78 -15.01 -11.10 -6.96
C ASP A 78 -14.26 -10.99 -8.29
N ARG A 79 -13.76 -9.80 -8.65
CA ARG A 79 -12.95 -9.62 -9.86
C ARG A 79 -11.65 -10.40 -9.79
N LEU A 80 -10.92 -10.29 -8.66
CA LEU A 80 -9.65 -10.99 -8.46
C LEU A 80 -9.80 -12.51 -8.45
N GLU A 81 -10.89 -13.02 -7.87
CA GLU A 81 -11.20 -14.45 -7.86
C GLU A 81 -11.60 -14.94 -9.27
N LYS A 82 -12.40 -14.15 -10.00
CA LYS A 82 -12.78 -14.47 -11.39
C LYS A 82 -11.58 -14.60 -12.32
N ILE A 83 -10.53 -13.79 -12.13
CA ILE A 83 -9.30 -13.85 -12.92
C ILE A 83 -8.25 -14.79 -12.30
N GLY A 84 -8.54 -15.44 -11.16
CA GLY A 84 -7.72 -16.49 -10.56
C GLY A 84 -6.56 -15.99 -9.68
N PHE A 85 -6.46 -14.70 -9.37
CA PHE A 85 -5.38 -14.17 -8.52
C PHE A 85 -5.58 -14.44 -7.03
N VAL A 86 -6.83 -14.63 -6.62
CA VAL A 86 -7.17 -14.97 -5.23
C VAL A 86 -8.20 -16.08 -5.20
N LYS A 87 -8.36 -16.70 -4.05
CA LYS A 87 -9.45 -17.65 -3.75
C LYS A 87 -10.02 -17.36 -2.37
N ARG A 88 -11.34 -17.58 -2.21
CA ARG A 88 -11.99 -17.60 -0.91
C ARG A 88 -11.88 -18.99 -0.31
N GLU A 89 -11.55 -19.06 0.97
CA GLU A 89 -11.53 -20.31 1.71
C GLU A 89 -11.93 -20.08 3.18
N ALA A 90 -12.39 -21.15 3.87
CA ALA A 90 -12.65 -21.07 5.29
C ALA A 90 -11.33 -20.92 6.06
N ASP A 91 -11.30 -20.07 7.09
CA ASP A 91 -10.16 -19.95 7.98
C ASP A 91 -9.91 -21.28 8.70
N SER A 92 -8.66 -21.71 8.73
CA SER A 92 -8.27 -22.98 9.38
C SER A 92 -8.48 -22.98 10.90
N LYS A 93 -8.49 -21.79 11.52
CA LYS A 93 -8.68 -21.61 12.97
C LYS A 93 -10.14 -21.36 13.35
N ASP A 94 -10.91 -20.69 12.47
CA ASP A 94 -12.34 -20.42 12.67
C ASP A 94 -13.10 -20.55 11.36
N ARG A 95 -13.66 -21.75 11.11
CA ARG A 95 -14.37 -22.08 9.87
C ARG A 95 -15.58 -21.19 9.56
N ARG A 96 -16.03 -20.37 10.52
CA ARG A 96 -17.10 -19.37 10.29
C ARG A 96 -16.58 -18.13 9.59
N LYS A 97 -15.25 -17.93 9.54
CA LYS A 97 -14.62 -16.82 8.86
C LYS A 97 -14.16 -17.24 7.47
N ILE A 98 -14.41 -16.36 6.51
CA ILE A 98 -13.89 -16.48 5.14
C ILE A 98 -12.66 -15.61 5.01
N ILE A 99 -11.59 -16.20 4.55
CA ILE A 99 -10.36 -15.51 4.19
C ILE A 99 -10.18 -15.50 2.67
N VAL A 100 -9.50 -14.49 2.19
CA VAL A 100 -9.07 -14.33 0.81
C VAL A 100 -7.58 -14.61 0.76
N ARG A 101 -7.19 -15.63 0.03
CA ARG A 101 -5.80 -16.06 -0.12
C ARG A 101 -5.30 -15.75 -1.52
N ILE A 102 -4.07 -15.24 -1.63
CA ILE A 102 -3.41 -15.05 -2.91
C ILE A 102 -3.03 -16.39 -3.54
N VAL A 103 -3.24 -16.51 -4.86
CA VAL A 103 -2.80 -17.65 -5.67
C VAL A 103 -1.45 -17.31 -6.28
N ILE A 104 -0.37 -17.83 -5.70
CA ILE A 104 1.02 -17.47 -6.05
C ILE A 104 1.42 -18.03 -7.42
N GLU A 105 0.84 -19.17 -7.82
CA GLU A 105 1.19 -19.92 -9.03
C GLU A 105 0.38 -19.52 -10.27
N HIS A 106 -0.20 -18.32 -10.28
CA HIS A 106 -1.02 -17.89 -11.42
C HIS A 106 -0.16 -17.65 -12.67
N PRO A 107 -0.48 -18.28 -13.83
CA PRO A 107 0.38 -18.25 -15.03
C PRO A 107 0.51 -16.87 -15.71
N ASN A 108 -0.45 -15.96 -15.50
CA ASN A 108 -0.43 -14.60 -16.08
C ASN A 108 0.17 -13.56 -15.13
N ASN A 109 1.18 -13.93 -14.47
CA ASN A 109 1.72 -13.23 -13.32
C ASN A 109 2.04 -11.77 -13.53
N LEU A 110 1.70 -11.10 -12.57
CA LEU A 110 2.42 -10.08 -11.83
C LEU A 110 3.98 -10.23 -11.89
N GLU A 111 4.50 -10.95 -12.89
CA GLU A 111 5.94 -11.17 -13.08
C GLU A 111 6.67 -9.83 -13.13
N LEU A 112 6.06 -8.82 -13.74
CA LEU A 112 6.60 -7.46 -13.77
C LEU A 112 6.64 -6.85 -12.35
N ILE A 113 5.60 -7.03 -11.54
CA ILE A 113 5.57 -6.55 -10.13
C ILE A 113 6.58 -7.33 -9.31
N ARG A 114 6.58 -8.66 -9.45
CA ARG A 114 7.54 -9.53 -8.77
C ARG A 114 8.98 -9.14 -9.09
N ASN A 115 9.32 -8.96 -10.36
CA ASN A 115 10.67 -8.58 -10.79
C ASN A 115 11.13 -7.26 -10.16
N ILE A 116 10.22 -6.31 -9.96
CA ILE A 116 10.57 -5.04 -9.31
C ILE A 116 10.81 -5.25 -7.81
N PHE A 117 9.86 -5.87 -7.10
CA PHE A 117 9.92 -5.95 -5.64
C PHE A 117 10.82 -7.08 -5.12
N VAL A 118 10.96 -8.18 -5.86
CA VAL A 118 11.80 -9.32 -5.46
C VAL A 118 13.23 -9.21 -5.96
N ASP A 119 13.42 -8.67 -7.16
CA ASP A 119 14.74 -8.65 -7.78
C ASP A 119 15.38 -7.25 -7.81
N LYS A 120 14.71 -6.27 -8.38
CA LYS A 120 15.32 -4.96 -8.62
C LYS A 120 15.51 -4.14 -7.34
N LEU A 121 14.49 -4.03 -6.49
CA LEU A 121 14.59 -3.24 -5.27
C LEU A 121 15.61 -3.82 -4.29
N PRO A 122 15.60 -5.12 -3.94
CA PRO A 122 16.60 -5.69 -3.06
C PRO A 122 18.03 -5.55 -3.59
N ASN A 123 18.24 -5.75 -4.91
CA ASN A 123 19.57 -5.59 -5.51
C ASN A 123 20.11 -4.17 -5.37
N ASN A 124 19.26 -3.14 -5.42
CA ASN A 124 19.65 -1.76 -5.21
C ASN A 124 19.92 -1.41 -3.73
N LEU A 125 19.57 -2.30 -2.80
CA LEU A 125 19.84 -2.13 -1.37
C LEU A 125 21.13 -2.85 -0.91
N SER A 126 21.77 -3.63 -1.78
CA SER A 126 22.95 -4.44 -1.46
C SER A 126 24.19 -3.64 -1.02
N GLU A 127 24.26 -2.34 -1.36
CA GLU A 127 25.36 -1.44 -0.98
C GLU A 127 25.21 -0.85 0.43
N TYR A 128 23.99 -0.98 1.03
CA TYR A 128 23.71 -0.45 2.36
C TYR A 128 24.12 -1.43 3.44
N LYS A 129 24.68 -0.91 4.55
CA LYS A 129 24.97 -1.70 5.75
C LYS A 129 23.67 -2.03 6.51
N ASP A 130 23.71 -3.06 7.33
CA ASP A 130 22.56 -3.50 8.13
C ASP A 130 22.00 -2.40 9.03
N GLU A 131 22.88 -1.55 9.61
CA GLU A 131 22.47 -0.43 10.44
C GLU A 131 21.72 0.63 9.63
N GLU A 132 22.16 0.89 8.39
CA GLU A 132 21.51 1.84 7.48
C GLU A 132 20.15 1.30 7.02
N LEU A 133 20.07 -0.01 6.69
CA LEU A 133 18.81 -0.67 6.37
C LEU A 133 17.83 -0.63 7.54
N ASN A 134 18.29 -0.90 8.76
CA ASN A 134 17.47 -0.80 9.96
C ASN A 134 16.99 0.64 10.22
N LEU A 135 17.81 1.64 9.95
CA LEU A 135 17.40 3.06 10.03
C LEU A 135 16.29 3.36 9.02
N ILE A 136 16.43 2.90 7.77
CA ILE A 136 15.42 3.05 6.71
C ILE A 136 14.11 2.35 7.09
N ILE A 137 14.17 1.12 7.61
CA ILE A 137 13.00 0.36 8.08
C ILE A 137 12.27 1.14 9.18
N ASN A 138 12.99 1.60 10.20
CA ASN A 138 12.41 2.34 11.32
C ASN A 138 11.80 3.67 10.87
N TRP A 139 12.44 4.37 9.93
CA TRP A 139 11.89 5.58 9.34
C TRP A 139 10.60 5.30 8.57
N ASN A 140 10.57 4.27 7.70
CA ASN A 140 9.38 3.92 6.94
C ASN A 140 8.20 3.52 7.83
N LYS A 141 8.44 2.80 8.93
CA LYS A 141 7.42 2.51 9.94
C LYS A 141 6.82 3.78 10.52
N ARG A 142 7.67 4.72 10.99
CA ARG A 142 7.21 6.02 11.53
C ARG A 142 6.44 6.84 10.48
N LEU A 143 6.89 6.84 9.24
CA LEU A 143 6.21 7.54 8.14
C LEU A 143 4.81 6.96 7.91
N SER A 144 4.68 5.63 7.91
CA SER A 144 3.40 4.93 7.82
C SER A 144 2.48 5.30 8.98
N ASP A 145 2.97 5.32 10.22
CA ASP A 145 2.20 5.69 11.40
C ASP A 145 1.70 7.14 11.33
N ILE A 146 2.54 8.06 10.86
CA ILE A 146 2.16 9.47 10.64
C ILE A 146 0.99 9.55 9.64
N PHE A 147 1.10 8.88 8.49
CA PHE A 147 0.01 8.90 7.49
C PHE A 147 -1.28 8.27 8.03
N HIS A 148 -1.20 7.14 8.72
CA HIS A 148 -2.37 6.52 9.34
C HIS A 148 -3.04 7.44 10.36
N GLY A 149 -2.25 8.09 11.22
CA GLY A 149 -2.76 9.06 12.20
C GLY A 149 -3.48 10.25 11.54
N GLU A 150 -2.91 10.81 10.47
CA GLU A 150 -3.53 11.92 9.75
C GLU A 150 -4.80 11.47 8.98
N ILE A 151 -4.81 10.26 8.40
CA ILE A 151 -6.01 9.70 7.76
C ILE A 151 -7.17 9.60 8.75
N GLU A 152 -6.93 9.10 9.97
CA GLU A 152 -7.99 8.99 10.99
C GLU A 152 -8.50 10.36 11.46
N LYS A 153 -7.63 11.35 11.62
CA LYS A 153 -8.03 12.74 11.92
C LYS A 153 -8.94 13.31 10.82
N ILE A 154 -8.55 13.16 9.55
CA ILE A 154 -9.31 13.63 8.39
C ILE A 154 -10.69 12.95 8.34
N LYS A 155 -10.77 11.64 8.57
CA LYS A 155 -12.03 10.89 8.60
C LYS A 155 -12.95 11.37 9.73
N THR A 156 -12.41 11.63 10.91
CA THR A 156 -13.16 12.14 12.07
C THR A 156 -13.71 13.53 11.78
N SER A 157 -12.88 14.45 11.32
CA SER A 157 -13.30 15.82 10.95
C SER A 157 -14.36 15.83 9.85
N LYS A 158 -14.25 14.96 8.84
CA LYS A 158 -15.27 14.80 7.80
C LYS A 158 -16.61 14.34 8.39
N LYS A 159 -16.59 13.38 9.33
CA LYS A 159 -17.81 12.88 10.00
C LYS A 159 -18.51 13.96 10.82
N GLU A 160 -17.74 14.75 11.56
CA GLU A 160 -18.25 15.89 12.32
C GLU A 160 -18.88 16.97 11.41
N LEU A 161 -18.21 17.30 10.30
CA LEU A 161 -18.73 18.25 9.33
C LEU A 161 -20.05 17.77 8.72
N ILE A 162 -20.14 16.52 8.32
CA ILE A 162 -21.37 15.92 7.78
C ILE A 162 -22.50 15.96 8.82
N ASN A 163 -22.21 15.67 10.08
CA ASN A 163 -23.20 15.73 11.16
C ASN A 163 -23.71 17.16 11.39
N LYS A 164 -22.81 18.15 11.39
CA LYS A 164 -23.18 19.57 11.49
C LYS A 164 -24.08 20.02 10.31
N LEU A 165 -23.78 19.60 9.10
CA LEU A 165 -24.59 19.93 7.92
C LEU A 165 -25.97 19.28 7.95
N LYS A 166 -26.11 18.11 8.57
CA LYS A 166 -27.41 17.44 8.75
C LYS A 166 -28.24 18.10 9.85
N SER A 167 -27.63 18.52 10.96
CA SER A 167 -28.34 19.20 12.07
C SER A 167 -28.81 20.61 11.73
N ASN A 168 -28.19 21.30 10.76
CA ASN A 168 -28.61 22.63 10.31
C ASN A 168 -29.67 22.61 9.20
N ARG A 169 -30.24 21.45 8.85
CA ARG A 169 -31.31 21.29 7.85
C ARG A 169 -32.71 21.12 8.46
N PHE A 170 -32.87 21.41 9.76
CA PHE A 170 -34.16 21.42 10.44
C PHE A 170 -34.49 22.81 11.01
#